data_b50c287b67d623de6c59548ace6b8bae
#
_entry.id   b50c287b67d623de6c59548ace6b8bae
#
_cell.length_a   1.000
_cell.length_b   1.000
_cell.length_c   1.000
_cell.angle_alpha   90.00
_cell.angle_beta   90.00
_cell.angle_gamma   90.00
#
_symmetry.space_group_name_H-M   'P 1'
#
loop_
_entity.id
_entity.type
_entity.pdbx_description
1 polymer ?
#
loop_
_entity_poly.entity_id
_entity_poly.type
_entity_poly.pdbx_seq_one_letter_code
_entity_poly.pdbx_strand_id
1 'polypeptide(L)'
;MEDFITIKENVQSDITVKKSKFICNLIKVSSQKEAEEEIKNVKKQFHDARHNCIAYRIIENEQIIEKSSDDGEPSGTAGAPMLNILQKNNLCDVVAIVTRYFGGILLGTGGLVRAYSDSLLQTIEISDKIEKCIGEEFEVQLEYNNLESFKYYCRINDIFIEDLKYSEIVICKIQIEQSKKEKLLEDFETKKVNLLNLKYLSKKMIDKSILKWCFCK
;
A
#
# COMPACT_ATOMS: atom_id res chain seq x y z
N MET A 1 7.30 -12.58 0.72
CA MET A 1 6.48 -11.44 0.22
C MET A 1 7.46 -10.33 -0.14
N GLU A 2 7.28 -9.67 -1.27
CA GLU A 2 8.12 -8.57 -1.73
C GLU A 2 7.54 -7.23 -1.28
N ASP A 3 8.36 -6.18 -1.32
CA ASP A 3 7.91 -4.82 -1.12
C ASP A 3 6.87 -4.44 -2.17
N PHE A 4 5.91 -3.59 -1.81
CA PHE A 4 4.88 -3.14 -2.73
C PHE A 4 4.53 -1.66 -2.50
N ILE A 5 3.80 -1.10 -3.43
CA ILE A 5 3.30 0.26 -3.37
C ILE A 5 1.79 0.22 -3.05
N THR A 6 1.34 1.13 -2.20
CA THR A 6 -0.08 1.42 -2.01
C THR A 6 -0.32 2.92 -2.07
N ILE A 7 -1.57 3.36 -2.00
CA ILE A 7 -1.93 4.77 -1.94
C ILE A 7 -2.13 5.22 -0.49
N LYS A 8 -1.86 6.51 -0.22
CA LYS A 8 -2.05 7.11 1.10
C LYS A 8 -3.53 7.31 1.39
N GLU A 9 -4.26 7.88 0.43
CA GLU A 9 -5.68 8.23 0.50
C GLU A 9 -6.41 7.82 -0.76
N ASN A 10 -7.74 7.70 -0.69
CA ASN A 10 -8.58 7.42 -1.83
C ASN A 10 -8.54 8.58 -2.84
N VAL A 11 -8.46 8.25 -4.12
CA VAL A 11 -8.34 9.24 -5.20
C VAL A 11 -9.37 8.97 -6.27
N GLN A 12 -9.97 10.03 -6.78
CA GLN A 12 -10.89 10.00 -7.91
C GLN A 12 -10.41 10.95 -9.00
N SER A 13 -10.47 10.50 -10.25
CA SER A 13 -10.30 11.36 -11.42
C SER A 13 -11.26 10.96 -12.53
N ASP A 14 -11.39 11.81 -13.55
CA ASP A 14 -12.18 11.46 -14.73
C ASP A 14 -11.51 11.92 -16.02
N ILE A 15 -11.77 11.18 -17.09
CA ILE A 15 -11.39 11.52 -18.46
C ILE A 15 -12.58 11.43 -19.39
N THR A 16 -12.52 12.16 -20.48
CA THR A 16 -13.53 12.07 -21.55
C THR A 16 -12.88 11.65 -22.86
N VAL A 17 -13.35 10.53 -23.43
CA VAL A 17 -12.86 9.99 -24.70
C VAL A 17 -14.04 9.83 -25.67
N LYS A 18 -14.03 10.53 -26.81
CA LYS A 18 -15.11 10.52 -27.80
C LYS A 18 -16.50 10.68 -27.16
N LYS A 19 -16.66 11.68 -26.31
CA LYS A 19 -17.88 12.00 -25.55
C LYS A 19 -18.26 10.96 -24.45
N SER A 20 -17.62 9.80 -24.38
CA SER A 20 -17.79 8.89 -23.24
C SER A 20 -17.00 9.40 -22.05
N LYS A 21 -17.62 9.42 -20.86
CA LYS A 21 -16.98 9.80 -19.60
C LYS A 21 -16.56 8.56 -18.85
N PHE A 22 -15.33 8.54 -18.37
CA PHE A 22 -14.74 7.48 -17.52
C PHE A 22 -14.35 8.09 -16.19
N ILE A 23 -14.94 7.64 -15.10
CA ILE A 23 -14.65 8.09 -13.72
C ILE A 23 -13.93 6.95 -13.02
N CYS A 24 -12.68 7.17 -12.64
CA CYS A 24 -11.89 6.19 -11.92
C CYS A 24 -11.86 6.52 -10.44
N ASN A 25 -12.26 5.57 -9.62
CA ASN A 25 -12.08 5.58 -8.17
C ASN A 25 -10.96 4.58 -7.84
N LEU A 26 -9.84 5.06 -7.31
CA LEU A 26 -8.77 4.25 -6.76
C LEU A 26 -8.86 4.34 -5.25
N ILE A 27 -9.23 3.23 -4.62
CA ILE A 27 -9.60 3.16 -3.20
C ILE A 27 -8.63 2.22 -2.49
N LYS A 28 -8.11 2.67 -1.35
CA LYS A 28 -7.28 1.86 -0.47
C LYS A 28 -8.16 0.87 0.30
N VAL A 29 -7.71 -0.38 0.34
CA VAL A 29 -8.41 -1.47 1.03
C VAL A 29 -7.40 -2.38 1.71
N SER A 30 -7.81 -3.05 2.78
CA SER A 30 -6.96 -3.95 3.56
C SER A 30 -7.38 -5.43 3.46
N SER A 31 -8.50 -5.71 2.81
CA SER A 31 -9.03 -7.07 2.66
C SER A 31 -9.93 -7.18 1.44
N GLN A 32 -10.12 -8.43 0.97
CA GLN A 32 -11.08 -8.72 -0.10
C GLN A 32 -12.51 -8.29 0.27
N LYS A 33 -12.90 -8.48 1.53
CA LYS A 33 -14.21 -8.06 2.03
C LYS A 33 -14.42 -6.55 1.90
N GLU A 34 -13.45 -5.76 2.31
CA GLU A 34 -13.49 -4.30 2.19
C GLU A 34 -13.56 -3.86 0.72
N ALA A 35 -12.78 -4.49 -0.16
CA ALA A 35 -12.85 -4.20 -1.60
C ALA A 35 -14.24 -4.49 -2.18
N GLU A 36 -14.88 -5.59 -1.80
CA GLU A 36 -16.22 -5.92 -2.25
C GLU A 36 -17.30 -4.97 -1.70
N GLU A 37 -17.11 -4.46 -0.48
CA GLU A 37 -17.96 -3.41 0.10
C GLU A 37 -17.80 -2.08 -0.68
N GLU A 38 -16.59 -1.66 -0.97
CA GLU A 38 -16.33 -0.45 -1.75
C GLU A 38 -16.83 -0.55 -3.20
N ILE A 39 -16.71 -1.70 -3.84
CA ILE A 39 -17.32 -1.95 -5.15
C ILE A 39 -18.84 -1.75 -5.10
N LYS A 40 -19.51 -2.26 -4.07
CA LYS A 40 -20.96 -2.07 -3.90
C LYS A 40 -21.32 -0.61 -3.65
N ASN A 41 -20.52 0.12 -2.86
CA ASN A 41 -20.73 1.53 -2.57
C ASN A 41 -20.63 2.38 -3.85
N VAL A 42 -19.57 2.18 -4.65
CA VAL A 42 -19.38 2.89 -5.93
C VAL A 42 -20.49 2.53 -6.92
N LYS A 43 -20.86 1.25 -7.06
CA LYS A 43 -21.98 0.84 -7.92
C LYS A 43 -23.33 1.46 -7.49
N LYS A 44 -23.54 1.65 -6.20
CA LYS A 44 -24.73 2.33 -5.68
C LYS A 44 -24.69 3.83 -5.95
N GLN A 45 -23.52 4.45 -5.85
CA GLN A 45 -23.33 5.87 -6.16
C GLN A 45 -23.58 6.17 -7.65
N PHE A 46 -23.08 5.30 -8.53
CA PHE A 46 -23.20 5.43 -10.00
C PHE A 46 -24.20 4.38 -10.56
N HIS A 47 -25.36 4.27 -9.91
CA HIS A 47 -26.37 3.27 -10.26
C HIS A 47 -26.99 3.44 -11.66
N ASP A 48 -26.90 4.62 -12.23
CA ASP A 48 -27.34 4.98 -13.58
C ASP A 48 -26.30 4.67 -14.68
N ALA A 49 -25.07 4.32 -14.28
CA ALA A 49 -24.05 3.87 -15.22
C ALA A 49 -24.23 2.41 -15.61
N ARG A 50 -23.97 2.10 -16.90
CA ARG A 50 -24.07 0.72 -17.40
C ARG A 50 -22.92 -0.17 -16.98
N HIS A 51 -21.71 0.40 -16.82
CA HIS A 51 -20.49 -0.34 -16.58
C HIS A 51 -19.70 0.28 -15.43
N ASN A 52 -19.40 -0.54 -14.43
CA ASN A 52 -18.50 -0.22 -13.33
C ASN A 52 -17.42 -1.32 -13.30
N CYS A 53 -16.46 -1.20 -14.22
CA CYS A 53 -15.39 -2.18 -14.38
C CYS A 53 -14.42 -2.12 -13.22
N ILE A 54 -13.93 -3.28 -12.76
CA ILE A 54 -13.12 -3.37 -11.56
C ILE A 54 -11.79 -4.09 -11.80
N ALA A 55 -10.78 -3.70 -11.02
CA ALA A 55 -9.58 -4.51 -10.79
C ALA A 55 -9.08 -4.26 -9.37
N TYR A 56 -8.67 -5.31 -8.65
CA TYR A 56 -8.01 -5.15 -7.37
C TYR A 56 -6.83 -6.10 -7.19
N ARG A 57 -5.90 -5.67 -6.36
CA ARG A 57 -4.79 -6.46 -5.82
C ARG A 57 -4.70 -6.20 -4.33
N ILE A 58 -4.77 -7.24 -3.53
CA ILE A 58 -4.82 -7.16 -2.08
C ILE A 58 -3.88 -8.20 -1.50
N ILE A 59 -3.18 -7.85 -0.43
CA ILE A 59 -2.37 -8.80 0.32
C ILE A 59 -3.15 -9.27 1.53
N GLU A 60 -3.50 -10.54 1.53
CA GLU A 60 -4.21 -11.18 2.62
C GLU A 60 -3.54 -12.53 2.93
N ASN A 61 -3.24 -12.79 4.22
CA ASN A 61 -2.54 -14.00 4.67
C ASN A 61 -1.23 -14.28 3.90
N GLU A 62 -0.42 -13.24 3.69
CA GLU A 62 0.86 -13.29 2.93
C GLU A 62 0.70 -13.69 1.45
N GLN A 63 -0.50 -13.68 0.92
CA GLN A 63 -0.79 -13.98 -0.49
C GLN A 63 -1.39 -12.77 -1.20
N ILE A 64 -1.08 -12.61 -2.48
CA ILE A 64 -1.69 -11.59 -3.33
C ILE A 64 -2.98 -12.18 -3.90
N ILE A 65 -4.10 -11.55 -3.58
CA ILE A 65 -5.42 -11.86 -4.13
C ILE A 65 -5.71 -10.84 -5.24
N GLU A 66 -5.98 -11.33 -6.44
CA GLU A 66 -6.27 -10.51 -7.61
C GLU A 66 -7.66 -10.85 -8.18
N LYS A 67 -8.38 -9.82 -8.60
CA LYS A 67 -9.65 -9.98 -9.30
C LYS A 67 -9.86 -8.85 -10.28
N SER A 68 -10.52 -9.15 -11.41
CA SER A 68 -10.95 -8.16 -12.37
C SER A 68 -12.30 -8.51 -12.98
N SER A 69 -13.04 -7.51 -13.48
CA SER A 69 -14.32 -7.69 -14.17
C SER A 69 -14.57 -6.57 -15.15
N ASP A 70 -15.05 -6.94 -16.32
CA ASP A 70 -15.45 -6.01 -17.38
C ASP A 70 -16.88 -5.45 -17.17
N ASP A 71 -17.67 -5.98 -16.23
CA ASP A 71 -19.02 -5.51 -15.86
C ASP A 71 -19.92 -5.19 -17.06
N GLY A 72 -19.95 -6.10 -18.05
CA GLY A 72 -20.76 -5.99 -19.27
C GLY A 72 -20.12 -5.25 -20.45
N GLU A 73 -18.89 -4.72 -20.32
CA GLU A 73 -18.09 -4.35 -21.48
C GLU A 73 -17.62 -5.61 -22.26
N PRO A 74 -17.18 -5.48 -23.50
CA PRO A 74 -16.60 -6.61 -24.22
C PRO A 74 -15.45 -7.27 -23.44
N SER A 75 -15.42 -8.60 -23.42
CA SER A 75 -14.45 -9.36 -22.63
C SER A 75 -13.00 -8.91 -22.85
N GLY A 76 -12.28 -8.67 -21.76
CA GLY A 76 -10.87 -8.28 -21.77
C GLY A 76 -10.59 -6.84 -22.16
N THR A 77 -11.62 -5.98 -22.25
CA THR A 77 -11.42 -4.58 -22.66
C THR A 77 -11.29 -3.58 -21.51
N ALA A 78 -11.60 -3.98 -20.28
CA ALA A 78 -11.57 -3.11 -19.10
C ALA A 78 -10.83 -3.74 -17.92
N GLY A 79 -11.40 -4.77 -17.32
CA GLY A 79 -10.89 -5.34 -16.07
C GLY A 79 -9.46 -5.87 -16.18
N ALA A 80 -9.18 -6.70 -17.18
CA ALA A 80 -7.84 -7.28 -17.36
C ALA A 80 -6.75 -6.22 -17.68
N PRO A 81 -6.97 -5.23 -18.57
CA PRO A 81 -6.04 -4.10 -18.73
C PRO A 81 -5.77 -3.32 -17.45
N MET A 82 -6.81 -3.04 -16.64
CA MET A 82 -6.67 -2.35 -15.38
C MET A 82 -5.84 -3.17 -14.38
N LEU A 83 -6.09 -4.48 -14.26
CA LEU A 83 -5.31 -5.37 -13.40
C LEU A 83 -3.83 -5.39 -13.80
N ASN A 84 -3.54 -5.47 -15.09
CA ASN A 84 -2.16 -5.43 -15.60
C ASN A 84 -1.45 -4.11 -15.22
N ILE A 85 -2.18 -2.98 -15.19
CA ILE A 85 -1.62 -1.69 -14.75
C ILE A 85 -1.28 -1.74 -13.26
N LEU A 86 -2.16 -2.27 -12.41
CA LEU A 86 -1.87 -2.43 -10.98
C LEU A 86 -0.63 -3.31 -10.76
N GLN A 87 -0.52 -4.42 -11.50
CA GLN A 87 0.64 -5.32 -11.45
C GLN A 87 1.94 -4.62 -11.86
N LYS A 88 1.94 -3.92 -13.01
CA LYS A 88 3.14 -3.21 -13.53
C LYS A 88 3.62 -2.08 -12.63
N ASN A 89 2.71 -1.44 -11.89
CA ASN A 89 3.03 -0.40 -10.93
C ASN A 89 3.30 -0.96 -9.52
N ASN A 90 3.29 -2.28 -9.37
CA ASN A 90 3.42 -2.98 -8.08
C ASN A 90 2.45 -2.44 -7.01
N LEU A 91 1.25 -2.01 -7.43
CA LEU A 91 0.21 -1.52 -6.54
C LEU A 91 -0.53 -2.69 -5.90
N CYS A 92 -0.59 -2.70 -4.57
CA CYS A 92 -1.37 -3.64 -3.76
C CYS A 92 -2.17 -2.88 -2.69
N ASP A 93 -3.10 -3.58 -2.06
CA ASP A 93 -4.04 -3.03 -1.07
C ASP A 93 -4.87 -1.89 -1.66
N VAL A 94 -5.30 -2.09 -2.92
CA VAL A 94 -6.13 -1.14 -3.68
C VAL A 94 -7.19 -1.85 -4.51
N VAL A 95 -8.34 -1.19 -4.66
CA VAL A 95 -9.35 -1.50 -5.68
C VAL A 95 -9.50 -0.31 -6.61
N ALA A 96 -9.41 -0.55 -7.90
CA ALA A 96 -9.70 0.40 -8.96
C ALA A 96 -11.08 0.09 -9.54
N ILE A 97 -11.96 1.09 -9.59
CA ILE A 97 -13.30 0.99 -10.13
C ILE A 97 -13.47 2.10 -11.17
N VAL A 98 -13.62 1.73 -12.44
CA VAL A 98 -13.85 2.69 -13.51
C VAL A 98 -15.28 2.61 -13.98
N THR A 99 -16.02 3.67 -13.71
CA THR A 99 -17.42 3.86 -14.12
C THR A 99 -17.46 4.55 -15.48
N ARG A 100 -18.21 3.99 -16.43
CA ARG A 100 -18.36 4.58 -17.79
C ARG A 100 -19.77 5.03 -18.07
N TYR A 101 -19.87 6.27 -18.61
CA TYR A 101 -21.04 6.81 -19.25
C TYR A 101 -20.81 6.90 -20.77
N PHE A 102 -21.65 6.22 -21.54
CA PHE A 102 -21.54 6.19 -23.00
C PHE A 102 -21.89 7.54 -23.64
N GLY A 103 -21.03 8.04 -24.49
CA GLY A 103 -21.18 9.34 -25.16
C GLY A 103 -21.79 9.28 -26.56
N GLY A 104 -22.40 8.16 -26.96
CA GLY A 104 -23.03 8.01 -28.28
C GLY A 104 -22.08 7.62 -29.44
N ILE A 105 -20.75 7.57 -29.18
CA ILE A 105 -19.74 7.19 -30.18
C ILE A 105 -19.03 5.90 -29.73
N LEU A 106 -19.06 4.88 -30.59
CA LEU A 106 -18.36 3.63 -30.31
C LEU A 106 -16.83 3.81 -30.32
N LEU A 107 -16.16 3.28 -29.30
CA LEU A 107 -14.71 3.33 -29.19
C LEU A 107 -14.02 2.16 -29.90
N GLY A 108 -14.71 1.03 -30.04
CA GLY A 108 -14.13 -0.25 -30.42
C GLY A 108 -13.30 -0.88 -29.27
N THR A 109 -12.94 -2.16 -29.42
CA THR A 109 -12.22 -2.92 -28.37
C THR A 109 -10.89 -2.27 -28.00
N GLY A 110 -10.06 -1.91 -28.98
CA GLY A 110 -8.79 -1.22 -28.73
C GLY A 110 -8.94 0.18 -28.12
N GLY A 111 -10.02 0.90 -28.47
CA GLY A 111 -10.34 2.20 -27.89
C GLY A 111 -10.80 2.07 -26.42
N LEU A 112 -11.55 1.01 -26.09
CA LEU A 112 -11.97 0.72 -24.72
C LEU A 112 -10.76 0.37 -23.86
N VAL A 113 -9.92 -0.57 -24.29
CA VAL A 113 -8.67 -0.93 -23.57
C VAL A 113 -7.87 0.32 -23.23
N ARG A 114 -7.67 1.21 -24.21
CA ARG A 114 -6.91 2.45 -23.99
C ARG A 114 -7.62 3.37 -22.99
N ALA A 115 -8.92 3.60 -23.15
CA ALA A 115 -9.67 4.53 -22.29
C ALA A 115 -9.70 4.08 -20.82
N TYR A 116 -9.94 2.78 -20.56
CA TYR A 116 -9.88 2.23 -19.20
C TYR A 116 -8.47 2.31 -18.61
N SER A 117 -7.45 2.00 -19.43
CA SER A 117 -6.04 2.11 -19.03
C SER A 117 -5.64 3.54 -18.69
N ASP A 118 -5.94 4.49 -19.58
CA ASP A 118 -5.58 5.90 -19.40
C ASP A 118 -6.29 6.52 -18.20
N SER A 119 -7.58 6.15 -17.97
CA SER A 119 -8.34 6.59 -16.80
C SER A 119 -7.68 6.15 -15.49
N LEU A 120 -7.26 4.88 -15.39
CA LEU A 120 -6.58 4.38 -14.20
C LEU A 120 -5.18 4.97 -14.05
N LEU A 121 -4.39 5.06 -15.14
CA LEU A 121 -3.04 5.62 -15.09
C LEU A 121 -3.05 7.07 -14.61
N GLN A 122 -3.98 7.90 -15.11
CA GLN A 122 -4.12 9.28 -14.63
C GLN A 122 -4.43 9.34 -13.12
N THR A 123 -5.31 8.44 -12.63
CA THR A 123 -5.66 8.40 -11.20
C THR A 123 -4.45 7.98 -10.35
N ILE A 124 -3.66 7.01 -10.83
CA ILE A 124 -2.41 6.58 -10.17
C ILE A 124 -1.37 7.70 -10.16
N GLU A 125 -1.29 8.49 -11.23
CA GLU A 125 -0.31 9.58 -11.35
C GLU A 125 -0.54 10.67 -10.30
N ILE A 126 -1.80 11.04 -10.06
CA ILE A 126 -2.16 12.07 -9.06
C ILE A 126 -2.27 11.55 -7.63
N SER A 127 -2.12 10.24 -7.41
CA SER A 127 -2.20 9.65 -6.07
C SER A 127 -0.88 9.78 -5.31
N ASP A 128 -0.98 10.09 -4.02
CA ASP A 128 0.15 9.98 -3.08
C ASP A 128 0.43 8.50 -2.79
N LYS A 129 1.65 8.06 -3.08
CA LYS A 129 2.08 6.67 -2.97
C LYS A 129 2.86 6.43 -1.69
N ILE A 130 2.69 5.24 -1.12
CA ILE A 130 3.42 4.75 0.04
C ILE A 130 4.09 3.43 -0.33
N GLU A 131 5.39 3.32 -0.10
CA GLU A 131 6.10 2.05 -0.17
C GLU A 131 5.90 1.27 1.12
N LYS A 132 5.45 0.03 1.00
CA LYS A 132 5.29 -0.92 2.09
C LYS A 132 6.36 -2.01 1.99
N CYS A 133 6.93 -2.39 3.12
CA CYS A 133 7.84 -3.52 3.22
C CYS A 133 7.46 -4.42 4.38
N ILE A 134 8.00 -5.64 4.37
CA ILE A 134 7.89 -6.51 5.53
C ILE A 134 8.80 -5.95 6.62
N GLY A 135 8.22 -5.66 7.75
CA GLY A 135 8.91 -5.22 8.94
C GLY A 135 8.77 -6.18 10.10
N GLU A 136 9.66 -6.03 11.06
CA GLU A 136 9.62 -6.75 12.32
C GLU A 136 9.63 -5.77 13.49
N GLU A 137 8.91 -6.12 14.53
CA GLU A 137 8.84 -5.38 15.78
C GLU A 137 9.65 -6.07 16.84
N PHE A 138 10.39 -5.27 17.60
CA PHE A 138 11.13 -5.71 18.78
C PHE A 138 10.84 -4.80 19.96
N GLU A 139 10.83 -5.38 21.15
CA GLU A 139 10.98 -4.68 22.42
C GLU A 139 12.45 -4.69 22.83
N VAL A 140 12.98 -3.52 23.11
CA VAL A 140 14.37 -3.28 23.49
C VAL A 140 14.40 -2.72 24.90
N GLN A 141 15.25 -3.26 25.76
CA GLN A 141 15.50 -2.75 27.11
C GLN A 141 16.94 -2.26 27.21
N LEU A 142 17.12 -1.06 27.75
CA LEU A 142 18.45 -0.44 27.87
C LEU A 142 18.54 0.47 29.10
N GLU A 143 19.76 0.73 29.53
CA GLU A 143 20.03 1.73 30.57
C GLU A 143 19.92 3.15 30.02
N TYR A 144 19.62 4.11 30.88
CA TYR A 144 19.44 5.53 30.51
C TYR A 144 20.70 6.12 29.85
N ASN A 145 21.89 5.73 30.31
CA ASN A 145 23.17 6.21 29.76
C ASN A 145 23.40 5.76 28.29
N ASN A 146 22.73 4.69 27.86
CA ASN A 146 22.82 4.15 26.49
C ASN A 146 21.74 4.69 25.55
N LEU A 147 20.76 5.45 26.05
CA LEU A 147 19.59 5.88 25.25
C LEU A 147 19.99 6.72 24.03
N GLU A 148 20.85 7.71 24.20
CA GLU A 148 21.23 8.61 23.08
C GLU A 148 22.11 7.88 22.04
N SER A 149 22.99 7.00 22.47
CA SER A 149 23.76 6.15 21.55
C SER A 149 22.85 5.15 20.80
N PHE A 150 21.83 4.61 21.47
CA PHE A 150 20.85 3.76 20.83
C PHE A 150 19.96 4.51 19.82
N LYS A 151 19.51 5.70 20.15
CA LYS A 151 18.78 6.57 19.18
C LYS A 151 19.65 6.89 17.96
N TYR A 152 20.92 7.17 18.17
CA TYR A 152 21.86 7.38 17.05
C TYR A 152 22.00 6.11 16.20
N TYR A 153 22.18 4.93 16.85
CA TYR A 153 22.24 3.64 16.16
C TYR A 153 20.97 3.40 15.33
N CYS A 154 19.78 3.64 15.89
CA CYS A 154 18.51 3.50 15.17
C CYS A 154 18.45 4.40 13.93
N ARG A 155 18.88 5.65 14.05
CA ARG A 155 18.89 6.62 12.96
C ARG A 155 19.78 6.19 11.79
N ILE A 156 21.01 5.73 12.05
CA ILE A 156 21.95 5.34 10.99
C ILE A 156 21.61 3.99 10.34
N ASN A 157 20.76 3.19 10.97
CA ASN A 157 20.31 1.89 10.46
C ASN A 157 18.86 1.91 9.98
N ASP A 158 18.20 3.08 9.89
CA ASP A 158 16.79 3.25 9.52
C ASP A 158 15.87 2.34 10.36
N ILE A 159 16.04 2.39 11.67
CA ILE A 159 15.20 1.71 12.65
C ILE A 159 14.26 2.74 13.26
N PHE A 160 12.96 2.49 13.18
CA PHE A 160 11.95 3.38 13.75
C PHE A 160 11.69 3.03 15.22
N ILE A 161 11.76 4.03 16.10
CA ILE A 161 11.35 3.89 17.50
C ILE A 161 9.89 4.33 17.58
N GLU A 162 8.98 3.37 17.82
CA GLU A 162 7.54 3.59 17.86
C GLU A 162 7.11 4.16 19.23
N ASP A 163 7.68 3.64 20.30
CA ASP A 163 7.30 4.02 21.68
C ASP A 163 8.52 3.97 22.60
N LEU A 164 8.52 4.85 23.60
CA LEU A 164 9.53 4.96 24.65
C LEU A 164 8.86 5.02 26.02
N LYS A 165 9.12 4.03 26.86
CA LYS A 165 8.65 3.96 28.25
C LYS A 165 9.83 4.11 29.20
N TYR A 166 9.68 4.99 30.16
CA TYR A 166 10.66 5.31 31.18
C TYR A 166 10.25 4.69 32.52
N SER A 167 11.11 3.83 33.06
CA SER A 167 10.94 3.19 34.38
C SER A 167 12.29 3.13 35.08
N GLU A 168 12.64 2.08 35.79
CA GLU A 168 14.01 1.85 36.29
C GLU A 168 15.01 1.69 35.14
N ILE A 169 14.52 1.21 34.01
CA ILE A 169 15.23 1.11 32.73
C ILE A 169 14.37 1.75 31.63
N VAL A 170 14.96 2.00 30.47
CA VAL A 170 14.23 2.46 29.29
C VAL A 170 13.78 1.24 28.49
N ILE A 171 12.49 1.21 28.14
CA ILE A 171 11.89 0.19 27.28
C ILE A 171 11.44 0.87 25.98
N CYS A 172 11.99 0.43 24.86
CA CYS A 172 11.67 0.93 23.52
C CYS A 172 10.94 -0.15 22.72
N LYS A 173 9.91 0.25 21.98
CA LYS A 173 9.35 -0.57 20.91
C LYS A 173 9.89 -0.05 19.59
N ILE A 174 10.53 -0.92 18.81
CA ILE A 174 11.16 -0.56 17.55
C ILE A 174 10.59 -1.36 16.38
N GLN A 175 10.65 -0.75 15.19
CA GLN A 175 10.30 -1.38 13.92
C GLN A 175 11.48 -1.29 12.97
N ILE A 176 11.79 -2.39 12.32
CA ILE A 176 12.88 -2.50 11.34
C ILE A 176 12.38 -3.22 10.10
N GLU A 177 13.00 -2.97 8.97
CA GLU A 177 12.83 -3.78 7.77
C GLU A 177 13.38 -5.19 8.00
N GLN A 178 12.66 -6.23 7.56
CA GLN A 178 13.05 -7.63 7.77
C GLN A 178 14.47 -7.93 7.27
N SER A 179 14.89 -7.31 6.19
CA SER A 179 16.24 -7.45 5.62
C SER A 179 17.36 -7.02 6.58
N LYS A 180 17.06 -6.19 7.59
CA LYS A 180 18.02 -5.67 8.58
C LYS A 180 18.03 -6.43 9.90
N LYS A 181 17.16 -7.42 10.05
CA LYS A 181 17.02 -8.20 11.30
C LYS A 181 18.33 -8.87 11.73
N GLU A 182 18.93 -9.62 10.81
CA GLU A 182 20.16 -10.37 11.11
C GLU A 182 21.28 -9.45 11.59
N LYS A 183 21.43 -8.28 10.95
CA LYS A 183 22.39 -7.27 11.39
C LYS A 183 22.09 -6.73 12.78
N LEU A 184 20.83 -6.45 13.13
CA LEU A 184 20.46 -6.01 14.48
C LEU A 184 20.81 -7.05 15.52
N LEU A 185 20.55 -8.33 15.27
CA LEU A 185 20.86 -9.43 16.16
C LEU A 185 22.37 -9.59 16.34
N GLU A 186 23.14 -9.55 15.26
CA GLU A 186 24.61 -9.59 15.32
C GLU A 186 25.20 -8.41 16.11
N ASP A 187 24.71 -7.19 15.86
CA ASP A 187 25.16 -5.98 16.55
C ASP A 187 24.81 -6.01 18.05
N PHE A 188 23.71 -6.67 18.43
CA PHE A 188 23.37 -6.94 19.83
C PHE A 188 24.32 -7.97 20.46
N GLU A 189 24.53 -9.13 19.83
CA GLU A 189 25.41 -10.19 20.32
C GLU A 189 26.87 -9.73 20.44
N THR A 190 27.34 -8.95 19.50
CA THR A 190 28.72 -8.39 19.49
C THR A 190 28.89 -7.14 20.37
N LYS A 191 27.84 -6.70 21.07
CA LYS A 191 27.81 -5.49 21.91
C LYS A 191 28.19 -4.19 21.18
N LYS A 192 28.01 -4.13 19.88
CA LYS A 192 28.09 -2.87 19.11
C LYS A 192 26.96 -1.93 19.50
N VAL A 193 25.83 -2.47 19.92
CA VAL A 193 24.72 -1.77 20.54
C VAL A 193 24.54 -2.29 21.96
N ASN A 194 24.60 -1.40 22.95
CA ASN A 194 24.51 -1.78 24.37
C ASN A 194 23.06 -1.85 24.82
N LEU A 195 22.48 -3.04 24.74
CA LEU A 195 21.11 -3.35 25.18
C LEU A 195 21.16 -4.35 26.33
N LEU A 196 20.23 -4.22 27.26
CA LEU A 196 20.00 -5.20 28.33
C LEU A 196 19.23 -6.40 27.79
N ASN A 197 18.27 -6.17 26.93
CA ASN A 197 17.45 -7.21 26.31
C ASN A 197 16.93 -6.79 24.94
N LEU A 198 16.74 -7.77 24.06
CA LEU A 198 16.13 -7.62 22.74
C LEU A 198 15.14 -8.76 22.54
N LYS A 199 13.84 -8.44 22.51
CA LYS A 199 12.74 -9.41 22.38
C LYS A 199 11.98 -9.19 21.09
N TYR A 200 11.90 -10.22 20.25
CA TYR A 200 11.03 -10.22 19.07
C TYR A 200 9.55 -10.18 19.50
N LEU A 201 8.76 -9.36 18.84
CA LEU A 201 7.32 -9.22 19.10
C LEU A 201 6.48 -9.78 17.96
N SER A 202 6.64 -9.23 16.75
CA SER A 202 5.78 -9.58 15.62
C SER A 202 6.42 -9.24 14.28
N LYS A 203 5.84 -9.81 13.22
CA LYS A 203 6.09 -9.45 11.82
C LYS A 203 4.87 -8.73 11.27
N LYS A 204 5.06 -7.60 10.59
CA LYS A 204 3.97 -6.81 10.00
C LYS A 204 4.41 -6.05 8.78
N MET A 205 3.43 -5.57 7.99
CA MET A 205 3.71 -4.60 6.93
C MET A 205 3.92 -3.22 7.52
N ILE A 206 5.02 -2.58 7.18
CA ILE A 206 5.39 -1.23 7.63
C ILE A 206 5.55 -0.27 6.45
N ASP A 207 5.30 1.00 6.71
CA ASP A 207 5.54 2.07 5.77
C ASP A 207 7.02 2.43 5.78
N LYS A 208 7.71 2.30 4.63
CA LYS A 208 9.14 2.62 4.53
C LYS A 208 9.45 4.09 4.86
N SER A 209 8.49 4.98 4.70
CA SER A 209 8.71 6.39 5.01
C SER A 209 8.95 6.63 6.50
N ILE A 210 8.30 5.84 7.39
CA ILE A 210 8.51 5.99 8.84
C ILE A 210 9.92 5.57 9.27
N LEU A 211 10.53 4.60 8.57
CA LEU A 211 11.88 4.14 8.88
C LEU A 211 12.95 5.23 8.65
N LYS A 212 12.68 6.15 7.71
CA LYS A 212 13.58 7.29 7.41
C LYS A 212 13.37 8.47 8.35
N TRP A 213 12.28 8.49 9.14
CA TRP A 213 11.89 9.58 10.04
C TRP A 213 12.26 9.25 11.49
N CYS A 214 13.53 9.03 11.78
CA CYS A 214 13.97 8.90 13.15
C CYS A 214 14.20 10.31 13.75
N PHE A 215 13.19 10.79 14.53
CA PHE A 215 13.27 11.98 15.40
C PHE A 215 13.58 13.33 14.74
N CYS A 216 12.57 13.96 14.15
CA CYS A 216 12.44 15.41 14.14
C CYS A 216 11.24 15.81 15.01
N LYS A 217 11.37 15.65 16.35
CA LYS A 217 10.62 16.43 17.36
C LYS A 217 11.40 16.44 18.65
#